data_2845dd6c2300474432b12bb93f72441a
#
_entry.id   2845dd6c2300474432b12bb93f72441a
#
_cell.length_a   1.000
_cell.length_b   1.000
_cell.length_c   1.000
_cell.angle_alpha   90.00
_cell.angle_beta   90.00
_cell.angle_gamma   90.00
#
_symmetry.space_group_name_H-M   'P 1'
#
loop_
_entity.id
_entity.type
_entity.pdbx_description
1 polymer ?
#
loop_
_entity_poly.entity_id
_entity_poly.type
_entity_poly.pdbx_seq_one_letter_code
_entity_poly.pdbx_strand_id
1 'polypeptide(L)'
;RARVTPSGVTTEFHLANAFAESYDAGNIMGSIEATIELVISNKVDALGLARAHKAGIETRVINHLEFGSREAFDKELTHAIDDKQPDLVVLAGFMRIFTPQFTHHYHGRMLNIHPSLLPKFKGINTHERAIEAEVAEHGASVHFVSSELDGGPMVLQASVSVLSLDSPKVLAARVLVQEHLIYPIAIKWFCEGRLKLQNNAVLMDGQLLPEQGIQFQS
;
A
#
# COMPACT_ATOMS: atom_id res chain seq x y z
N ARG A 1 14.14 -5.64 14.28
CA ARG A 1 13.68 -4.42 13.57
C ARG A 1 13.53 -4.77 12.11
N ALA A 2 12.32 -4.66 11.58
CA ALA A 2 12.06 -4.83 10.17
C ALA A 2 12.47 -3.57 9.39
N ARG A 3 13.00 -3.75 8.17
CA ARG A 3 13.34 -2.66 7.26
C ARG A 3 12.25 -2.51 6.21
N VAL A 4 11.64 -1.36 6.12
CA VAL A 4 10.55 -1.08 5.18
C VAL A 4 10.99 -0.05 4.16
N THR A 5 10.79 -0.35 2.89
CA THR A 5 10.99 0.60 1.80
C THR A 5 9.65 0.90 1.14
N PRO A 6 9.04 2.07 1.38
CA PRO A 6 7.86 2.46 0.64
C PRO A 6 8.24 2.92 -0.76
N SER A 7 7.61 2.33 -1.77
CA SER A 7 7.69 2.81 -3.15
C SER A 7 6.29 3.25 -3.58
N GLY A 8 6.11 4.53 -3.82
CA GLY A 8 4.82 5.09 -4.19
C GLY A 8 4.89 6.06 -5.35
N VAL A 9 3.97 5.90 -6.30
CA VAL A 9 3.67 6.85 -7.34
C VAL A 9 2.31 7.45 -7.07
N THR A 10 2.37 8.65 -6.61
CA THR A 10 1.31 9.67 -6.61
C THR A 10 -0.10 9.29 -7.07
N THR A 11 -0.98 9.21 -6.19
CA THR A 11 -1.90 10.31 -5.94
C THR A 11 -1.92 10.51 -4.44
N GLU A 12 -1.22 11.56 -4.04
CA GLU A 12 -1.43 12.26 -2.79
C GLU A 12 -1.48 11.43 -1.49
N PHE A 13 -0.45 11.55 -0.71
CA PHE A 13 -0.52 11.76 0.71
C PHE A 13 -0.33 10.65 1.72
N HIS A 14 -0.46 9.35 1.46
CA HIS A 14 -1.11 8.61 2.55
C HIS A 14 -0.20 7.78 3.43
N LEU A 15 0.83 7.18 2.91
CA LEU A 15 1.69 6.34 3.75
C LEU A 15 2.73 7.10 4.54
N ALA A 16 3.37 8.08 3.92
CA ALA A 16 4.30 8.93 4.65
C ALA A 16 3.58 9.70 5.78
N ASN A 17 2.27 10.01 5.64
CA ASN A 17 1.47 10.56 6.72
C ASN A 17 1.10 9.51 7.76
N ALA A 18 0.54 8.39 7.36
CA ALA A 18 0.15 7.35 8.31
C ALA A 18 1.37 6.80 9.07
N PHE A 19 2.54 6.70 8.43
CA PHE A 19 3.78 6.36 9.09
C PHE A 19 4.33 7.51 9.94
N ALA A 20 4.35 8.75 9.43
CA ALA A 20 4.84 9.90 10.21
C ALA A 20 3.87 10.25 11.36
N GLU A 21 2.56 10.18 11.13
CA GLU A 21 1.56 10.43 12.16
C GLU A 21 1.47 9.29 13.18
N SER A 22 1.66 8.03 12.79
CA SER A 22 1.74 6.92 13.74
C SER A 22 3.06 6.89 14.50
N TYR A 23 4.13 7.44 13.92
CA TYR A 23 5.43 7.62 14.58
C TYR A 23 5.42 8.80 15.53
N ASP A 24 4.74 9.91 15.19
CA ASP A 24 4.59 11.11 16.02
C ASP A 24 3.39 11.05 16.99
N ALA A 25 2.33 10.37 16.62
CA ALA A 25 1.07 10.40 17.36
C ALA A 25 0.98 9.41 18.52
N GLY A 26 2.01 8.66 18.85
CA GLY A 26 2.14 7.90 20.14
C GLY A 26 0.89 7.19 20.67
N ASN A 27 -0.22 7.10 19.93
CA ASN A 27 -1.51 6.95 20.57
C ASN A 27 -2.60 6.11 19.89
N ILE A 28 -2.41 5.38 18.81
CA ILE A 28 -3.51 4.47 18.40
C ILE A 28 -3.07 3.01 18.25
N MET A 29 -1.78 2.75 17.98
CA MET A 29 -1.36 1.38 17.67
C MET A 29 -0.03 0.93 18.30
N GLY A 30 0.54 1.69 19.22
CA GLY A 30 1.91 1.44 19.70
C GLY A 30 2.93 1.68 18.57
N SER A 31 4.16 2.03 18.88
CA SER A 31 5.20 2.23 17.88
C SER A 31 5.39 0.96 17.03
N ILE A 32 5.40 1.12 15.69
CA ILE A 32 5.84 0.04 14.82
C ILE A 32 7.36 -0.04 14.95
N GLU A 33 7.88 -1.17 15.39
CA GLU A 33 9.34 -1.38 15.45
C GLU A 33 9.91 -1.66 14.05
N ALA A 34 9.95 -0.60 13.25
CA ALA A 34 10.47 -0.65 11.88
C ALA A 34 11.27 0.62 11.58
N THR A 35 12.20 0.51 10.65
CA THR A 35 12.94 1.64 10.09
C THR A 35 12.56 1.79 8.62
N ILE A 36 12.26 3.01 8.20
CA ILE A 36 12.06 3.32 6.78
C ILE A 36 13.44 3.66 6.21
N GLU A 37 13.96 2.79 5.36
CA GLU A 37 15.30 2.94 4.79
C GLU A 37 15.33 3.86 3.57
N LEU A 38 14.24 3.88 2.78
CA LEU A 38 14.18 4.63 1.54
C LEU A 38 12.73 4.91 1.14
N VAL A 39 12.47 6.11 0.65
CA VAL A 39 11.21 6.49 -0.01
C VAL A 39 11.49 6.80 -1.47
N ILE A 40 10.83 6.08 -2.37
CA ILE A 40 10.98 6.26 -3.82
C ILE A 40 9.70 6.84 -4.41
N SER A 41 9.85 7.79 -5.31
CA SER A 41 8.74 8.29 -6.15
C SER A 41 9.20 8.43 -7.61
N ASN A 42 8.26 8.31 -8.55
CA ASN A 42 8.53 8.62 -9.95
C ASN A 42 8.30 10.10 -10.28
N LYS A 43 7.86 10.90 -9.32
CA LYS A 43 7.64 12.36 -9.44
C LYS A 43 8.49 13.10 -8.43
N VAL A 44 9.21 14.11 -8.89
CA VAL A 44 10.10 14.93 -8.08
C VAL A 44 9.34 15.80 -7.05
N ASP A 45 8.11 16.17 -7.38
CA ASP A 45 7.23 17.02 -6.57
C ASP A 45 6.28 16.27 -5.66
N ALA A 46 6.46 14.94 -5.53
CA ALA A 46 5.63 14.13 -4.66
C ALA A 46 5.76 14.56 -3.19
N LEU A 47 4.62 14.84 -2.55
CA LEU A 47 4.58 15.28 -1.14
C LEU A 47 5.19 14.24 -0.18
N GLY A 48 5.10 12.95 -0.52
CA GLY A 48 5.75 11.87 0.22
C GLY A 48 7.26 12.05 0.33
N LEU A 49 7.93 12.56 -0.73
CA LEU A 49 9.37 12.84 -0.68
C LEU A 49 9.68 13.99 0.27
N ALA A 50 8.90 15.08 0.23
CA ALA A 50 9.10 16.22 1.12
C ALA A 50 8.95 15.82 2.60
N ARG A 51 8.00 14.94 2.92
CA ARG A 51 7.77 14.41 4.27
C ARG A 51 8.89 13.48 4.72
N ALA A 52 9.29 12.55 3.86
CA ALA A 52 10.41 11.66 4.13
C ALA A 52 11.70 12.46 4.41
N HIS A 53 11.97 13.45 3.59
CA HIS A 53 13.12 14.35 3.78
C HIS A 53 13.04 15.10 5.12
N LYS A 54 11.87 15.64 5.48
CA LYS A 54 11.65 16.30 6.79
C LYS A 54 11.88 15.34 7.97
N ALA A 55 11.57 14.07 7.79
CA ALA A 55 11.79 13.01 8.79
C ALA A 55 13.22 12.45 8.77
N GLY A 56 14.13 12.97 7.94
CA GLY A 56 15.51 12.47 7.82
C GLY A 56 15.62 11.13 7.09
N ILE A 57 14.58 10.73 6.34
CA ILE A 57 14.56 9.48 5.58
C ILE A 57 15.15 9.73 4.20
N GLU A 58 16.01 8.83 3.73
CA GLU A 58 16.57 8.89 2.37
C GLU A 58 15.46 8.85 1.34
N THR A 59 15.59 9.69 0.31
CA THR A 59 14.62 9.78 -0.79
C THR A 59 15.29 9.59 -2.12
N ARG A 60 14.59 8.95 -3.08
CA ARG A 60 15.06 8.78 -4.45
C ARG A 60 13.93 9.04 -5.44
N VAL A 61 14.25 9.78 -6.51
CA VAL A 61 13.33 9.94 -7.65
C VAL A 61 13.79 9.02 -8.76
N ILE A 62 12.91 8.14 -9.23
CA ILE A 62 13.15 7.27 -10.39
C ILE A 62 11.99 7.52 -11.37
N ASN A 63 12.23 8.42 -12.32
CA ASN A 63 11.21 8.81 -13.27
C ASN A 63 11.06 7.76 -14.37
N HIS A 64 9.92 7.10 -14.41
CA HIS A 64 9.65 6.05 -15.39
C HIS A 64 9.70 6.52 -16.86
N LEU A 65 9.54 7.82 -17.13
CA LEU A 65 9.64 8.40 -18.49
C LEU A 65 11.08 8.42 -19.03
N GLU A 66 12.07 8.21 -18.17
CA GLU A 66 13.48 8.16 -18.55
C GLU A 66 13.92 6.78 -19.03
N PHE A 67 13.02 5.79 -18.97
CA PHE A 67 13.31 4.41 -19.36
C PHE A 67 12.54 4.03 -20.63
N GLY A 68 13.24 3.33 -21.53
CA GLY A 68 12.67 2.90 -22.80
C GLY A 68 11.66 1.75 -22.68
N SER A 69 11.60 1.08 -21.53
CA SER A 69 10.65 -0.01 -21.29
C SER A 69 10.30 -0.13 -19.79
N ARG A 70 9.21 -0.84 -19.50
CA ARG A 70 8.81 -1.18 -18.14
C ARG A 70 9.85 -2.04 -17.43
N GLU A 71 10.43 -2.99 -18.16
CA GLU A 71 11.48 -3.88 -17.67
C GLU A 71 12.73 -3.11 -17.22
N ALA A 72 13.13 -2.09 -17.98
CA ALA A 72 14.25 -1.23 -17.64
C ALA A 72 13.98 -0.40 -16.38
N PHE A 73 12.76 0.15 -16.28
CA PHE A 73 12.32 0.87 -15.08
C PHE A 73 12.28 -0.03 -13.85
N ASP A 74 11.63 -1.19 -13.94
CA ASP A 74 11.53 -2.15 -12.83
C ASP A 74 12.90 -2.66 -12.38
N LYS A 75 13.84 -2.83 -13.31
CA LYS A 75 15.22 -3.22 -13.00
C LYS A 75 15.92 -2.14 -12.16
N GLU A 76 15.80 -0.87 -12.54
CA GLU A 76 16.39 0.24 -11.78
C GLU A 76 15.72 0.36 -10.40
N LEU A 77 14.40 0.21 -10.36
CA LEU A 77 13.66 0.21 -9.10
C LEU A 77 14.11 -0.94 -8.18
N THR A 78 14.27 -2.15 -8.73
CA THR A 78 14.81 -3.31 -7.99
C THR A 78 16.20 -3.00 -7.43
N HIS A 79 17.09 -2.46 -8.26
CA HIS A 79 18.45 -2.11 -7.82
C HIS A 79 18.41 -1.10 -6.65
N ALA A 80 17.60 -0.04 -6.77
CA ALA A 80 17.46 0.97 -5.72
C ALA A 80 16.90 0.40 -4.41
N ILE A 81 15.96 -0.54 -4.48
CA ILE A 81 15.34 -1.20 -3.32
C ILE A 81 16.32 -2.19 -2.69
N ASP A 82 16.95 -3.03 -3.50
CA ASP A 82 17.84 -4.11 -3.03
C ASP A 82 19.12 -3.56 -2.38
N ASP A 83 19.60 -2.37 -2.79
CA ASP A 83 20.70 -1.66 -2.11
C ASP A 83 20.42 -1.45 -0.61
N LYS A 84 19.14 -1.37 -0.22
CA LYS A 84 18.70 -1.20 1.17
C LYS A 84 18.38 -2.51 1.89
N GLN A 85 18.29 -3.61 1.15
CA GLN A 85 17.95 -4.94 1.68
C GLN A 85 16.70 -4.91 2.60
N PRO A 86 15.56 -4.38 2.16
CA PRO A 86 14.39 -4.26 3.02
C PRO A 86 13.72 -5.62 3.26
N ASP A 87 13.16 -5.79 4.45
CA ASP A 87 12.30 -6.93 4.77
C ASP A 87 10.91 -6.81 4.15
N LEU A 88 10.45 -5.57 3.92
CA LEU A 88 9.13 -5.28 3.36
C LEU A 88 9.20 -4.11 2.37
N VAL A 89 8.57 -4.28 1.24
CA VAL A 89 8.27 -3.21 0.28
C VAL A 89 6.80 -2.80 0.44
N VAL A 90 6.56 -1.51 0.62
CA VAL A 90 5.22 -0.95 0.85
C VAL A 90 4.84 -0.07 -0.31
N LEU A 91 3.73 -0.38 -0.98
CA LEU A 91 3.20 0.40 -2.09
C LEU A 91 2.05 1.28 -1.64
N ALA A 92 2.10 2.57 -1.99
CA ALA A 92 1.05 3.53 -1.71
C ALA A 92 0.82 4.43 -2.90
N GLY A 93 -0.38 4.40 -3.45
CA GLY A 93 -0.71 5.17 -4.65
C GLY A 93 0.12 4.75 -5.88
N PHE A 94 0.59 3.53 -5.92
CA PHE A 94 1.33 3.01 -7.07
C PHE A 94 0.35 2.64 -8.18
N MET A 95 0.42 3.39 -9.30
CA MET A 95 -0.55 3.32 -10.41
C MET A 95 -0.02 2.57 -11.64
N ARG A 96 1.05 1.82 -11.50
CA ARG A 96 1.68 1.11 -12.61
C ARG A 96 1.62 -0.40 -12.39
N ILE A 97 1.61 -1.14 -13.49
CA ILE A 97 1.70 -2.60 -13.45
C ILE A 97 3.17 -2.98 -13.50
N PHE A 98 3.64 -3.69 -12.50
CA PHE A 98 4.98 -4.27 -12.47
C PHE A 98 5.13 -5.42 -13.44
N THR A 99 6.36 -5.71 -13.83
CA THR A 99 6.68 -6.94 -14.54
C THR A 99 6.50 -8.15 -13.61
N PRO A 100 6.21 -9.35 -14.17
CA PRO A 100 6.16 -10.58 -13.37
C PRO A 100 7.49 -10.86 -12.64
N GLN A 101 8.62 -10.46 -13.23
CA GLN A 101 9.93 -10.61 -12.60
C GLN A 101 10.05 -9.79 -11.32
N PHE A 102 9.59 -8.53 -11.34
CA PHE A 102 9.60 -7.66 -10.16
C PHE A 102 8.70 -8.20 -9.05
N THR A 103 7.46 -8.56 -9.37
CA THR A 103 6.53 -9.10 -8.39
C THR A 103 6.99 -10.43 -7.80
N HIS A 104 7.65 -11.28 -8.60
CA HIS A 104 8.22 -12.54 -8.12
C HIS A 104 9.41 -12.30 -7.18
N HIS A 105 10.26 -11.32 -7.48
CA HIS A 105 11.44 -10.97 -6.65
C HIS A 105 11.04 -10.54 -5.23
N TYR A 106 9.92 -9.81 -5.10
CA TYR A 106 9.40 -9.35 -3.81
C TYR A 106 8.22 -10.19 -3.30
N HIS A 107 8.02 -11.38 -3.86
CA HIS A 107 6.90 -12.25 -3.45
C HIS A 107 6.90 -12.52 -1.94
N GLY A 108 5.75 -12.33 -1.29
CA GLY A 108 5.57 -12.54 0.15
C GLY A 108 6.13 -11.43 1.05
N ARG A 109 6.75 -10.39 0.47
CA ARG A 109 7.29 -9.23 1.20
C ARG A 109 7.00 -7.90 0.51
N MET A 110 5.87 -7.81 -0.18
CA MET A 110 5.38 -6.57 -0.79
C MET A 110 3.88 -6.43 -0.53
N LEU A 111 3.50 -5.33 0.12
CA LEU A 111 2.11 -4.98 0.43
C LEU A 111 1.67 -3.78 -0.39
N ASN A 112 0.39 -3.77 -0.76
CA ASN A 112 -0.28 -2.63 -1.38
C ASN A 112 -1.57 -2.31 -0.65
N ILE A 113 -1.95 -1.03 -0.68
CA ILE A 113 -3.29 -0.58 -0.31
C ILE A 113 -4.02 -0.14 -1.55
N HIS A 114 -5.27 -0.59 -1.71
CA HIS A 114 -6.11 -0.28 -2.85
C HIS A 114 -7.44 0.31 -2.37
N PRO A 115 -7.88 1.45 -2.94
CA PRO A 115 -9.07 2.16 -2.48
C PRO A 115 -10.36 1.55 -3.01
N SER A 116 -10.57 0.26 -2.77
CA SER A 116 -11.84 -0.45 -2.99
C SER A 116 -11.94 -1.70 -2.12
N LEU A 117 -13.13 -2.27 -1.99
CA LEU A 117 -13.35 -3.60 -1.42
C LEU A 117 -13.08 -4.65 -2.50
N LEU A 118 -11.80 -5.05 -2.64
CA LEU A 118 -11.41 -6.09 -3.58
C LEU A 118 -12.17 -7.39 -3.34
N PRO A 119 -12.49 -8.15 -4.38
CA PRO A 119 -12.04 -8.03 -5.78
C PRO A 119 -12.83 -7.03 -6.63
N LYS A 120 -13.77 -6.26 -6.06
CA LYS A 120 -14.52 -5.23 -6.79
C LYS A 120 -13.63 -4.02 -7.11
N PHE A 121 -13.88 -3.41 -8.27
CA PHE A 121 -13.23 -2.15 -8.68
C PHE A 121 -11.70 -2.19 -8.66
N LYS A 122 -11.07 -3.25 -9.18
CA LYS A 122 -9.63 -3.27 -9.47
C LYS A 122 -9.24 -2.12 -10.41
N GLY A 123 -8.00 -1.64 -10.30
CA GLY A 123 -7.45 -0.57 -11.15
C GLY A 123 -7.86 0.83 -10.70
N ILE A 124 -8.06 1.73 -11.64
CA ILE A 124 -8.27 3.15 -11.40
C ILE A 124 -9.76 3.56 -11.31
N ASN A 125 -10.00 4.81 -10.87
CA ASN A 125 -11.32 5.45 -10.79
C ASN A 125 -12.31 4.66 -9.89
N THR A 126 -11.82 4.09 -8.82
CA THR A 126 -12.60 3.17 -7.97
C THR A 126 -13.82 3.83 -7.36
N HIS A 127 -13.70 5.08 -6.90
CA HIS A 127 -14.79 5.83 -6.26
C HIS A 127 -15.88 6.23 -7.26
N GLU A 128 -15.52 6.69 -8.45
CA GLU A 128 -16.48 7.00 -9.53
C GLU A 128 -17.26 5.74 -9.91
N ARG A 129 -16.55 4.64 -10.15
CA ARG A 129 -17.13 3.35 -10.52
C ARG A 129 -18.03 2.77 -9.43
N ALA A 130 -17.70 2.99 -8.16
CA ALA A 130 -18.52 2.56 -7.04
C ALA A 130 -19.83 3.35 -6.97
N ILE A 131 -19.78 4.67 -7.19
CA ILE A 131 -20.98 5.54 -7.24
C ILE A 131 -21.84 5.18 -8.45
N GLU A 132 -21.24 5.03 -9.65
CA GLU A 132 -21.96 4.65 -10.88
C GLU A 132 -22.63 3.27 -10.76
N ALA A 133 -22.02 2.36 -10.03
CA ALA A 133 -22.57 1.04 -9.78
C ALA A 133 -23.59 0.99 -8.63
N GLU A 134 -23.90 2.15 -8.02
CA GLU A 134 -24.87 2.30 -6.92
C GLU A 134 -24.68 1.31 -5.78
N VAL A 135 -23.42 0.95 -5.48
CA VAL A 135 -23.14 0.01 -4.38
C VAL A 135 -23.40 0.67 -3.04
N ALA A 136 -23.93 -0.08 -2.08
CA ALA A 136 -24.19 0.43 -0.73
C ALA A 136 -22.90 0.67 0.08
N GLU A 137 -21.84 -0.10 -0.22
CA GLU A 137 -20.57 -0.05 0.48
C GLU A 137 -19.38 0.01 -0.48
N HIS A 138 -18.38 0.74 -0.07
CA HIS A 138 -17.07 0.86 -0.69
C HIS A 138 -16.01 0.80 0.41
N GLY A 139 -14.72 0.97 0.10
CA GLY A 139 -13.71 0.95 1.15
C GLY A 139 -12.29 0.82 0.65
N ALA A 140 -11.44 0.24 1.48
CA ALA A 140 -10.04 -0.02 1.17
C ALA A 140 -9.63 -1.46 1.49
N SER A 141 -8.63 -1.95 0.76
CA SER A 141 -8.09 -3.29 0.91
C SER A 141 -6.58 -3.25 0.98
N VAL A 142 -6.01 -3.93 1.98
CA VAL A 142 -4.58 -4.24 2.03
C VAL A 142 -4.38 -5.67 1.55
N HIS A 143 -3.46 -5.87 0.61
CA HIS A 143 -3.18 -7.19 0.04
C HIS A 143 -1.68 -7.36 -0.23
N PHE A 144 -1.22 -8.61 -0.29
CA PHE A 144 0.08 -8.90 -0.87
C PHE A 144 0.03 -8.67 -2.37
N VAL A 145 1.13 -8.14 -2.92
CA VAL A 145 1.21 -7.90 -4.36
C VAL A 145 1.55 -9.19 -5.09
N SER A 146 0.86 -9.42 -6.20
CA SER A 146 1.10 -10.52 -7.13
C SER A 146 1.29 -9.99 -8.56
N SER A 147 1.49 -10.88 -9.53
CA SER A 147 1.55 -10.51 -10.95
C SER A 147 0.19 -10.09 -11.53
N GLU A 148 -0.91 -10.43 -10.85
CA GLU A 148 -2.25 -10.01 -11.22
C GLU A 148 -2.55 -8.62 -10.64
N LEU A 149 -3.09 -7.72 -11.46
CA LEU A 149 -3.48 -6.37 -11.01
C LEU A 149 -4.50 -6.46 -9.89
N ASP A 150 -4.15 -5.93 -8.71
CA ASP A 150 -4.97 -5.93 -7.50
C ASP A 150 -5.61 -7.32 -7.20
N GLY A 151 -4.91 -8.39 -7.59
CA GLY A 151 -5.37 -9.77 -7.49
C GLY A 151 -4.62 -10.61 -6.47
N GLY A 152 -3.72 -10.02 -5.71
CA GLY A 152 -2.95 -10.74 -4.70
C GLY A 152 -3.77 -11.07 -3.43
N PRO A 153 -3.26 -11.99 -2.60
CA PRO A 153 -3.96 -12.45 -1.40
C PRO A 153 -4.26 -11.35 -0.39
N MET A 154 -5.51 -11.34 0.09
CA MET A 154 -6.07 -10.29 0.94
C MET A 154 -5.60 -10.41 2.38
N VAL A 155 -5.28 -9.27 2.99
CA VAL A 155 -4.85 -9.17 4.40
C VAL A 155 -5.95 -8.57 5.26
N LEU A 156 -6.41 -7.38 4.90
CA LEU A 156 -7.28 -6.56 5.75
C LEU A 156 -8.14 -5.64 4.87
N GLN A 157 -9.41 -5.55 5.17
CA GLN A 157 -10.33 -4.62 4.50
C GLN A 157 -11.08 -3.77 5.52
N ALA A 158 -11.40 -2.53 5.13
CA ALA A 158 -12.31 -1.66 5.86
C ALA A 158 -13.38 -1.11 4.92
N SER A 159 -14.64 -1.16 5.34
CA SER A 159 -15.77 -0.66 4.58
C SER A 159 -16.23 0.72 5.05
N VAL A 160 -16.81 1.47 4.13
CA VAL A 160 -17.54 2.72 4.36
C VAL A 160 -18.84 2.70 3.58
N SER A 161 -19.88 3.32 4.11
CA SER A 161 -21.15 3.49 3.39
C SER A 161 -20.98 4.46 2.21
N VAL A 162 -21.58 4.13 1.07
CA VAL A 162 -21.78 5.05 -0.05
C VAL A 162 -23.11 5.75 0.13
N LEU A 163 -23.09 7.08 0.21
CA LEU A 163 -24.30 7.88 0.42
C LEU A 163 -24.82 8.44 -0.90
N SER A 164 -26.12 8.62 -1.00
CA SER A 164 -26.81 9.07 -2.25
C SER A 164 -26.33 10.41 -2.81
N LEU A 165 -25.71 11.26 -1.98
CA LEU A 165 -25.18 12.56 -2.38
C LEU A 165 -23.65 12.61 -2.45
N ASP A 166 -23.00 11.47 -2.36
CA ASP A 166 -21.55 11.42 -2.46
C ASP A 166 -21.07 11.82 -3.86
N SER A 167 -20.13 12.76 -3.89
CA SER A 167 -19.25 12.89 -5.05
C SER A 167 -18.05 11.93 -4.91
N PRO A 168 -17.36 11.59 -6.00
CA PRO A 168 -16.13 10.76 -5.94
C PRO A 168 -15.11 11.30 -4.93
N LYS A 169 -14.98 12.63 -4.84
CA LYS A 169 -14.07 13.30 -3.90
C LYS A 169 -14.49 13.11 -2.43
N VAL A 170 -15.78 13.16 -2.14
CA VAL A 170 -16.30 12.97 -0.77
C VAL A 170 -16.13 11.52 -0.35
N LEU A 171 -16.46 10.58 -1.24
CA LEU A 171 -16.26 9.14 -0.98
C LEU A 171 -14.77 8.82 -0.81
N ALA A 172 -13.89 9.36 -1.67
CA ALA A 172 -12.44 9.20 -1.56
C ALA A 172 -11.91 9.68 -0.20
N ALA A 173 -12.34 10.83 0.29
CA ALA A 173 -11.93 11.34 1.60
C ALA A 173 -12.35 10.41 2.75
N ARG A 174 -13.55 9.81 2.65
CA ARG A 174 -14.04 8.84 3.64
C ARG A 174 -13.26 7.53 3.61
N VAL A 175 -12.96 7.01 2.41
CA VAL A 175 -12.13 5.82 2.22
C VAL A 175 -10.73 6.05 2.75
N LEU A 176 -10.15 7.23 2.49
CA LEU A 176 -8.82 7.61 2.92
C LEU A 176 -8.63 7.52 4.43
N VAL A 177 -9.63 7.89 5.22
CA VAL A 177 -9.59 7.71 6.68
C VAL A 177 -9.38 6.24 7.04
N GLN A 178 -10.04 5.33 6.33
CA GLN A 178 -9.87 3.90 6.57
C GLN A 178 -8.49 3.39 6.11
N GLU A 179 -7.99 3.89 4.97
CA GLU A 179 -6.63 3.53 4.51
C GLU A 179 -5.58 3.88 5.57
N HIS A 180 -5.68 5.06 6.17
CA HIS A 180 -4.78 5.52 7.22
C HIS A 180 -4.84 4.66 8.49
N LEU A 181 -5.97 4.00 8.75
CA LEU A 181 -6.12 3.10 9.89
C LEU A 181 -5.58 1.70 9.58
N ILE A 182 -6.03 1.10 8.47
CA ILE A 182 -5.77 -0.33 8.22
C ILE A 182 -4.36 -0.61 7.69
N TYR A 183 -3.76 0.32 6.96
CA TYR A 183 -2.47 0.05 6.37
C TYR A 183 -1.33 -0.04 7.40
N PRO A 184 -1.21 0.89 8.36
CA PRO A 184 -0.24 0.75 9.45
C PRO A 184 -0.44 -0.52 10.28
N ILE A 185 -1.69 -0.96 10.46
CA ILE A 185 -2.01 -2.22 11.17
C ILE A 185 -1.39 -3.42 10.42
N ALA A 186 -1.64 -3.54 9.13
CA ALA A 186 -1.11 -4.64 8.34
C ALA A 186 0.42 -4.65 8.29
N ILE A 187 1.04 -3.46 8.17
CA ILE A 187 2.50 -3.32 8.19
C ILE A 187 3.05 -3.73 9.55
N LYS A 188 2.41 -3.30 10.65
CA LYS A 188 2.79 -3.71 12.00
C LYS A 188 2.76 -5.22 12.16
N TRP A 189 1.70 -5.88 11.76
CA TRP A 189 1.59 -7.34 11.81
C TRP A 189 2.70 -8.04 11.03
N PHE A 190 3.07 -7.49 9.87
CA PHE A 190 4.19 -8.01 9.10
C PHE A 190 5.52 -7.84 9.85
N CYS A 191 5.80 -6.64 10.38
CA CYS A 191 7.02 -6.34 11.12
C CYS A 191 7.16 -7.17 12.41
N GLU A 192 6.05 -7.52 13.04
CA GLU A 192 5.99 -8.41 14.20
C GLU A 192 6.15 -9.90 13.82
N GLY A 193 6.23 -10.24 12.53
CA GLY A 193 6.34 -11.61 12.04
C GLY A 193 5.04 -12.42 12.14
N ARG A 194 3.93 -11.78 12.47
CA ARG A 194 2.61 -12.35 12.62
C ARG A 194 1.92 -12.61 11.29
N LEU A 195 2.13 -11.70 10.31
CA LEU A 195 1.56 -11.79 8.96
C LEU A 195 2.57 -12.44 8.02
N LYS A 196 2.17 -13.50 7.33
CA LYS A 196 3.01 -14.22 6.37
C LYS A 196 2.22 -14.66 5.15
N LEU A 197 2.89 -14.68 3.99
CA LEU A 197 2.37 -15.32 2.79
C LEU A 197 3.04 -16.69 2.62
N GLN A 198 2.26 -17.75 2.56
CA GLN A 198 2.75 -19.11 2.34
C GLN A 198 1.84 -19.85 1.36
N ASN A 199 2.42 -20.40 0.29
CA ASN A 199 1.67 -21.09 -0.76
C ASN A 199 0.48 -20.28 -1.31
N ASN A 200 0.70 -18.99 -1.52
CA ASN A 200 -0.31 -18.01 -1.97
C ASN A 200 -1.51 -17.84 -1.00
N ALA A 201 -1.36 -18.25 0.24
CA ALA A 201 -2.34 -18.07 1.31
C ALA A 201 -1.77 -17.15 2.40
N VAL A 202 -2.61 -16.29 2.96
CA VAL A 202 -2.21 -15.38 4.05
C VAL A 202 -2.41 -16.08 5.38
N LEU A 203 -1.36 -16.08 6.18
CA LEU A 203 -1.38 -16.56 7.56
C LEU A 203 -1.25 -15.40 8.52
N MET A 204 -2.09 -15.38 9.55
CA MET A 204 -2.01 -14.49 10.70
C MET A 204 -1.80 -15.32 11.96
N ASP A 205 -0.70 -15.11 12.68
CA ASP A 205 -0.32 -15.91 13.85
C ASP A 205 -0.32 -17.42 13.58
N GLY A 206 0.04 -17.83 12.35
CA GLY A 206 0.06 -19.22 11.90
C GLY A 206 -1.30 -19.78 11.47
N GLN A 207 -2.38 -18.99 11.56
CA GLN A 207 -3.72 -19.39 11.12
C GLN A 207 -4.06 -18.81 9.75
N LEU A 208 -4.70 -19.63 8.92
CA LEU A 208 -5.13 -19.20 7.58
C LEU A 208 -6.21 -18.13 7.68
N LEU A 209 -6.01 -17.01 6.99
CA LEU A 209 -7.04 -15.99 6.85
C LEU A 209 -8.11 -16.39 5.83
N PRO A 210 -9.35 -15.87 5.99
CA PRO A 210 -10.37 -15.94 4.95
C PRO A 210 -9.88 -15.33 3.63
N GLU A 211 -10.47 -15.73 2.51
CA GLU A 211 -10.11 -15.21 1.18
C GLU A 211 -10.24 -13.68 1.08
N GLN A 212 -11.19 -13.09 1.78
CA GLN A 212 -11.39 -11.63 1.84
C GLN A 212 -10.52 -10.94 2.91
N GLY A 213 -9.65 -11.67 3.60
CA GLY A 213 -8.88 -11.14 4.71
C GLY A 213 -9.72 -10.83 5.96
N ILE A 214 -9.09 -10.13 6.90
CA ILE A 214 -9.76 -9.64 8.12
C ILE A 214 -10.63 -8.43 7.76
N GLN A 215 -11.85 -8.37 8.33
CA GLN A 215 -12.74 -7.22 8.19
C GLN A 215 -12.54 -6.30 9.40
N PHE A 216 -12.01 -5.08 9.13
CA PHE A 216 -11.79 -4.08 10.15
C PHE A 216 -13.12 -3.44 10.56
N GLN A 217 -13.38 -3.44 11.84
CA GLN A 217 -14.54 -2.74 12.45
C GLN A 217 -13.99 -1.54 13.21
N SER A 218 -14.36 -0.32 12.73
CA SER A 218 -14.00 0.95 13.37
C SER A 218 -14.92 1.28 14.53
#